data_7abf7c87e9db197dee7dd6665e19cb19
#
_entry.id   7abf7c87e9db197dee7dd6665e19cb19
#
_cell.length_a   1.000
_cell.length_b   1.000
_cell.length_c   1.000
_cell.angle_alpha   90.00
_cell.angle_beta   90.00
_cell.angle_gamma   90.00
#
_symmetry.space_group_name_H-M   'P 1'
#
loop_
_entity.id
_entity.type
_entity.pdbx_description
1 polymer ?
#
loop_
_entity_poly.entity_id
_entity_poly.type
_entity_poly.pdbx_seq_one_letter_code
_entity_poly.pdbx_strand_id
1 'polypeptide(L)'
;MSITRRGLLKGMAASSALVSAGLTPHAVSASEQKNANESVQKKPNLLIIFPDEFRAQALGFMKQDNSLTPNLDKFATQSVVLRQAVSNFPLCTPFRGMLMTGQYPYRNGIQGNSHTGTPGFFGGKDFGIELKKNTVTWSDILKEQGYSMGYIGKWHLDAPETPFVPSYNNPMEGRYWNDWTAPDRRHGFDFWYSYGTYDLHLNPIYWTNDTPRDQPLHINQWSPEHEADVAINYLRNENGKYRDAEKPFTLVVSMNPPHSPYDQVPQKYLDRFKGQSSKSLNTRPNVQWDKEYLEGYGPNYFKEYMAMVNGVDEQFGRIVDELDRLNLANDTLVVFFSDHGCCMGSNGQPTKNVHYEEAMRIPMIFRWPGKLQPQQNDLLFSAPDIYPTLFGLMGMEQLIPDTVEGTNFARTLQGIKGDKTPTSQFYTFMPYGGQSYGRRGVRTDHYTLVIDRKIGKPLTVTLHDNQADPYQMKNIAADHQAIVEKLVQQELLPWLEHTGDPWRPTEVPANSAKAYT
;
A
#
# COMPACT_ATOMS: atom_id res chain seq x y z
N MET A 1 45.32 -30.00 -9.62
CA MET A 1 46.61 -29.81 -8.95
C MET A 1 46.36 -29.11 -7.64
N SER A 2 46.57 -29.84 -6.58
CA SER A 2 46.54 -29.46 -5.17
C SER A 2 47.85 -28.72 -4.81
N ILE A 3 47.78 -27.73 -3.87
CA ILE A 3 48.84 -27.52 -2.84
C ILE A 3 48.27 -26.51 -1.80
N THR A 4 48.09 -26.93 -0.71
CA THR A 4 48.06 -26.84 0.73
C THR A 4 49.05 -25.85 1.39
N ARG A 5 48.50 -25.15 2.37
CA ARG A 5 48.88 -24.89 3.78
C ARG A 5 50.37 -24.64 4.19
N ARG A 6 50.44 -23.72 5.17
CA ARG A 6 51.31 -23.67 6.37
C ARG A 6 52.64 -22.86 6.36
N GLY A 7 52.73 -22.03 7.36
CA GLY A 7 53.74 -21.94 8.43
C GLY A 7 54.61 -20.67 8.32
N LEU A 8 55.10 -19.99 9.28
CA LEU A 8 55.48 -20.30 10.64
C LEU A 8 55.79 -19.01 11.41
N LEU A 9 55.51 -19.06 12.65
CA LEU A 9 56.01 -18.32 13.78
C LEU A 9 57.54 -18.17 13.88
N LYS A 10 57.94 -17.16 14.69
CA LYS A 10 59.15 -16.97 15.55
C LYS A 10 59.90 -15.66 15.21
N GLY A 11 60.33 -14.84 16.15
CA GLY A 11 60.44 -14.87 17.58
C GLY A 11 61.52 -13.93 18.06
N MET A 12 61.51 -13.64 19.36
CA MET A 12 62.57 -13.16 20.23
C MET A 12 62.95 -11.67 20.15
N ALA A 13 62.84 -10.90 21.19
CA ALA A 13 63.16 -10.89 22.62
C ALA A 13 64.38 -10.04 22.97
N ALA A 14 64.18 -9.20 23.97
CA ALA A 14 65.12 -8.67 24.98
C ALA A 14 66.04 -7.49 24.59
N SER A 15 66.06 -6.38 25.30
CA SER A 15 66.75 -6.28 26.61
C SER A 15 66.47 -4.93 27.29
N SER A 16 66.43 -5.02 28.58
CA SER A 16 66.31 -4.09 29.65
C SER A 16 67.42 -3.00 29.76
N ALA A 17 66.99 -1.82 30.25
CA ALA A 17 67.88 -1.03 31.15
C ALA A 17 67.04 -0.17 32.10
N LEU A 18 67.17 -0.40 33.38
CA LEU A 18 66.69 0.39 34.50
C LEU A 18 67.42 1.69 34.63
N VAL A 19 66.75 2.81 34.92
CA VAL A 19 67.22 3.85 35.81
C VAL A 19 66.05 4.34 36.69
N SER A 20 66.23 4.21 37.98
CA SER A 20 65.37 4.69 39.05
C SER A 20 65.60 6.13 39.38
N ALA A 21 64.56 6.93 39.58
CA ALA A 21 64.54 7.99 40.60
C ALA A 21 63.13 8.57 40.82
N GLY A 22 62.55 8.37 41.99
CA GLY A 22 62.16 9.40 42.89
C GLY A 22 60.73 9.93 42.83
N LEU A 23 59.81 9.33 43.65
CA LEU A 23 58.82 9.96 44.57
C LEU A 23 57.99 11.14 44.08
N THR A 24 56.65 11.04 44.00
CA THR A 24 55.67 11.16 45.10
C THR A 24 54.27 10.79 44.58
N PRO A 25 53.32 10.32 45.46
CA PRO A 25 52.00 9.91 45.03
C PRO A 25 51.04 11.10 45.02
N HIS A 26 50.51 11.41 43.86
CA HIS A 26 49.24 12.16 43.83
C HIS A 26 48.14 11.18 43.42
N ALA A 27 47.30 10.95 44.43
CA ALA A 27 46.02 10.33 44.24
C ALA A 27 45.18 11.15 43.24
N VAL A 28 44.92 10.62 42.08
CA VAL A 28 43.81 11.06 41.24
C VAL A 28 42.82 9.92 41.19
N SER A 29 41.88 10.02 42.13
CA SER A 29 40.59 9.37 42.04
C SER A 29 39.78 10.13 41.00
N ALA A 30 39.50 9.47 39.91
CA ALA A 30 38.31 9.74 39.11
C ALA A 30 38.07 8.52 38.21
N SER A 31 37.38 7.56 38.75
CA SER A 31 36.62 6.62 37.97
C SER A 31 35.58 7.41 37.21
N GLU A 32 35.84 7.79 35.99
CA GLU A 32 34.77 8.07 35.01
C GLU A 32 34.01 6.75 34.76
N GLN A 33 33.05 6.45 35.63
CA GLN A 33 31.92 5.64 35.27
C GLN A 33 31.22 6.38 34.12
N LYS A 34 31.51 5.98 32.90
CA LYS A 34 30.60 6.20 31.78
C LYS A 34 29.27 5.60 32.21
N ASN A 35 28.34 6.47 32.62
CA ASN A 35 26.96 6.13 32.76
C ASN A 35 26.46 5.62 31.39
N ALA A 36 26.53 4.32 31.21
CA ALA A 36 25.80 3.61 30.16
C ALA A 36 24.30 3.55 30.55
N ASN A 37 23.68 4.72 30.65
CA ASN A 37 22.26 4.88 30.48
C ASN A 37 22.00 5.30 29.04
N GLU A 38 22.38 4.46 28.09
CA GLU A 38 21.62 4.39 26.84
C GLU A 38 20.24 3.89 27.26
N SER A 39 19.30 4.82 27.43
CA SER A 39 17.88 4.49 27.51
C SER A 39 17.57 3.70 26.25
N VAL A 40 17.34 2.40 26.38
CA VAL A 40 16.87 1.56 25.27
C VAL A 40 15.63 2.25 24.73
N GLN A 41 15.77 2.93 23.60
CA GLN A 41 14.67 3.69 23.03
C GLN A 41 13.55 2.69 22.73
N LYS A 42 12.40 2.86 23.38
CA LYS A 42 11.24 1.98 23.21
C LYS A 42 10.86 1.96 21.73
N LYS A 43 10.83 0.78 21.13
CA LYS A 43 10.37 0.62 19.76
C LYS A 43 8.93 1.09 19.64
N PRO A 44 8.58 1.90 18.61
CA PRO A 44 7.22 2.39 18.43
C PRO A 44 6.28 1.27 17.95
N ASN A 45 5.00 1.43 18.25
CA ASN A 45 3.96 0.65 17.61
C ASN A 45 3.67 1.18 16.19
N LEU A 46 3.08 0.33 15.35
CA LEU A 46 2.62 0.69 14.01
C LEU A 46 1.14 0.27 13.85
N LEU A 47 0.29 1.22 13.48
CA LEU A 47 -1.11 0.99 13.12
C LEU A 47 -1.33 1.44 11.67
N ILE A 48 -1.60 0.49 10.79
CA ILE A 48 -1.95 0.73 9.39
C ILE A 48 -3.44 0.44 9.20
N ILE A 49 -4.19 1.42 8.70
CA ILE A 49 -5.60 1.26 8.34
C ILE A 49 -5.75 1.66 6.88
N PHE A 50 -6.19 0.74 6.04
CA PHE A 50 -6.40 1.05 4.64
C PHE A 50 -7.62 0.32 4.05
N PRO A 51 -8.58 1.08 3.51
CA PRO A 51 -9.69 0.54 2.71
C PRO A 51 -9.25 0.22 1.28
N ASP A 52 -10.00 -0.67 0.61
CA ASP A 52 -9.86 -0.94 -0.83
C ASP A 52 -10.74 0.04 -1.63
N GLU A 53 -10.19 0.61 -2.70
CA GLU A 53 -10.93 1.43 -3.66
C GLU A 53 -11.38 2.82 -3.14
N PHE A 54 -10.70 3.37 -2.11
CA PHE A 54 -11.02 4.69 -1.56
C PHE A 54 -10.22 5.79 -2.29
N ARG A 55 -10.87 6.55 -3.19
CA ARG A 55 -10.20 7.62 -3.94
C ARG A 55 -9.82 8.83 -3.09
N ALA A 56 -8.69 9.46 -3.34
CA ALA A 56 -8.23 10.64 -2.59
C ALA A 56 -9.25 11.78 -2.59
N GLN A 57 -10.00 11.94 -3.69
CA GLN A 57 -11.02 12.96 -3.87
C GLN A 57 -12.17 12.84 -2.87
N ALA A 58 -12.39 11.65 -2.31
CA ALA A 58 -13.44 11.39 -1.32
C ALA A 58 -13.07 11.82 0.11
N LEU A 59 -11.86 12.36 0.36
CA LEU A 59 -11.52 13.00 1.62
C LEU A 59 -12.23 14.37 1.71
N GLY A 60 -13.07 14.58 2.73
CA GLY A 60 -13.89 15.79 2.87
C GLY A 60 -13.08 17.07 2.91
N PHE A 61 -11.95 17.08 3.63
CA PHE A 61 -11.06 18.26 3.70
C PHE A 61 -10.42 18.64 2.35
N MET A 62 -10.35 17.72 1.38
CA MET A 62 -9.87 17.99 0.03
C MET A 62 -10.88 18.79 -0.81
N LYS A 63 -12.17 18.77 -0.45
CA LYS A 63 -13.28 19.50 -1.11
C LYS A 63 -13.38 19.21 -2.61
N GLN A 64 -13.06 17.99 -3.02
CA GLN A 64 -13.09 17.57 -4.42
C GLN A 64 -14.35 16.76 -4.77
N ASP A 65 -14.89 16.03 -3.80
CA ASP A 65 -16.19 15.35 -3.87
C ASP A 65 -17.11 15.81 -2.74
N ASN A 66 -18.42 15.61 -2.92
CA ASN A 66 -19.41 15.84 -1.88
C ASN A 66 -19.46 14.64 -0.91
N SER A 67 -18.42 14.48 -0.12
CA SER A 67 -18.21 13.38 0.83
C SER A 67 -18.38 13.83 2.28
N LEU A 68 -18.59 12.85 3.17
CA LEU A 68 -18.70 13.06 4.61
C LEU A 68 -17.64 12.20 5.31
N THR A 69 -16.50 12.79 5.65
CA THR A 69 -15.39 12.10 6.33
C THR A 69 -14.89 12.86 7.58
N PRO A 70 -15.80 13.15 8.56
CA PRO A 70 -15.45 14.03 9.68
C PRO A 70 -14.32 13.50 10.56
N ASN A 71 -14.13 12.18 10.67
CA ASN A 71 -13.07 11.58 11.47
C ASN A 71 -11.71 11.70 10.77
N LEU A 72 -11.65 11.43 9.47
CA LEU A 72 -10.45 11.63 8.65
C LEU A 72 -10.11 13.13 8.53
N ASP A 73 -11.12 14.00 8.43
CA ASP A 73 -10.92 15.46 8.42
C ASP A 73 -10.28 15.94 9.73
N LYS A 74 -10.79 15.48 10.89
CA LYS A 74 -10.20 15.73 12.22
C LYS A 74 -8.77 15.16 12.30
N PHE A 75 -8.57 13.91 11.87
CA PHE A 75 -7.27 13.25 11.89
C PHE A 75 -6.23 13.99 11.03
N ALA A 76 -6.61 14.48 9.86
CA ALA A 76 -5.75 15.26 8.97
C ALA A 76 -5.22 16.54 9.61
N THR A 77 -5.98 17.19 10.51
CA THR A 77 -5.52 18.39 11.23
C THR A 77 -4.38 18.13 12.19
N GLN A 78 -4.13 16.86 12.53
CA GLN A 78 -3.10 16.40 13.49
C GLN A 78 -1.98 15.60 12.79
N SER A 79 -1.93 15.63 11.46
CA SER A 79 -1.16 14.67 10.67
C SER A 79 -0.35 15.33 9.56
N VAL A 80 0.61 14.57 9.03
CA VAL A 80 1.23 14.84 7.73
C VAL A 80 0.32 14.26 6.66
N VAL A 81 -0.20 15.12 5.76
CA VAL A 81 -1.05 14.72 4.63
C VAL A 81 -0.27 14.86 3.34
N LEU A 82 -0.09 13.76 2.60
CA LEU A 82 0.53 13.76 1.27
C LEU A 82 -0.57 13.85 0.21
N ARG A 83 -0.69 15.01 -0.45
CA ARG A 83 -1.78 15.27 -1.40
C ARG A 83 -1.57 14.65 -2.77
N GLN A 84 -0.35 14.21 -3.07
CA GLN A 84 0.07 13.69 -4.37
C GLN A 84 0.49 12.21 -4.33
N ALA A 85 0.05 11.47 -3.32
CA ALA A 85 0.34 10.04 -3.23
C ALA A 85 -0.45 9.25 -4.27
N VAL A 86 0.20 8.23 -4.88
CA VAL A 86 -0.40 7.41 -5.94
C VAL A 86 -0.20 5.90 -5.76
N SER A 87 -1.15 5.15 -6.29
CA SER A 87 -1.00 3.74 -6.66
C SER A 87 -0.39 3.65 -8.06
N ASN A 88 0.81 3.11 -8.19
CA ASN A 88 1.54 3.03 -9.47
C ASN A 88 0.94 2.02 -10.44
N PHE A 89 0.24 1.03 -9.92
CA PHE A 89 -0.62 0.10 -10.61
C PHE A 89 -1.95 0.04 -9.83
N PRO A 90 -2.95 0.86 -10.19
CA PRO A 90 -4.17 1.03 -9.39
C PRO A 90 -5.09 -0.19 -9.49
N LEU A 91 -4.65 -1.29 -8.86
CA LEU A 91 -5.30 -2.59 -8.78
C LEU A 91 -4.87 -3.28 -7.47
N CYS A 92 -5.79 -4.00 -6.82
CA CYS A 92 -5.66 -4.53 -5.47
C CYS A 92 -4.36 -5.32 -5.23
N THR A 93 -4.17 -6.48 -5.89
CA THR A 93 -3.01 -7.35 -5.63
C THR A 93 -1.67 -6.69 -6.01
N PRO A 94 -1.52 -5.98 -7.16
CA PRO A 94 -0.29 -5.24 -7.46
C PRO A 94 0.08 -4.19 -6.41
N PHE A 95 -0.88 -3.39 -5.95
CA PHE A 95 -0.61 -2.43 -4.87
C PHE A 95 -0.16 -3.13 -3.58
N ARG A 96 -0.90 -4.18 -3.16
CA ARG A 96 -0.59 -4.95 -1.96
C ARG A 96 0.78 -5.62 -2.06
N GLY A 97 1.16 -6.08 -3.26
CA GLY A 97 2.51 -6.56 -3.55
C GLY A 97 3.59 -5.49 -3.37
N MET A 98 3.35 -4.29 -3.91
CA MET A 98 4.24 -3.14 -3.72
C MET A 98 4.35 -2.74 -2.24
N LEU A 99 3.23 -2.70 -1.52
CA LEU A 99 3.19 -2.42 -0.09
C LEU A 99 4.04 -3.40 0.72
N MET A 100 3.90 -4.71 0.45
CA MET A 100 4.59 -5.76 1.22
C MET A 100 6.08 -5.82 0.93
N THR A 101 6.49 -5.55 -0.31
CA THR A 101 7.87 -5.77 -0.78
C THR A 101 8.68 -4.49 -0.95
N GLY A 102 8.04 -3.32 -1.09
CA GLY A 102 8.69 -2.08 -1.51
C GLY A 102 9.21 -2.11 -2.95
N GLN A 103 8.74 -3.06 -3.78
CA GLN A 103 9.19 -3.28 -5.17
C GLN A 103 8.07 -3.02 -6.16
N TYR A 104 8.42 -2.52 -7.34
CA TYR A 104 7.47 -2.35 -8.46
C TYR A 104 7.04 -3.71 -9.06
N PRO A 105 5.87 -3.76 -9.74
CA PRO A 105 5.28 -5.02 -10.24
C PRO A 105 6.16 -5.82 -11.19
N TYR A 106 7.07 -5.20 -11.92
CA TYR A 106 8.00 -5.93 -12.77
C TYR A 106 8.98 -6.76 -11.95
N ARG A 107 9.48 -6.23 -10.83
CA ARG A 107 10.46 -6.91 -9.97
C ARG A 107 9.81 -7.93 -9.05
N ASN A 108 8.71 -7.59 -8.37
CA ASN A 108 8.05 -8.52 -7.46
C ASN A 108 7.20 -9.59 -8.17
N GLY A 109 6.98 -9.46 -9.49
CA GLY A 109 6.23 -10.41 -10.32
C GLY A 109 4.70 -10.31 -10.19
N ILE A 110 4.18 -9.39 -9.38
CA ILE A 110 2.74 -9.25 -9.12
C ILE A 110 2.12 -8.24 -10.11
N GLN A 111 1.83 -8.73 -11.32
CA GLN A 111 1.43 -7.92 -12.48
C GLN A 111 -0.08 -7.95 -12.75
N GLY A 112 -0.89 -8.36 -11.77
CA GLY A 112 -2.34 -8.44 -11.88
C GLY A 112 -2.94 -9.00 -10.61
N ASN A 113 -4.25 -9.25 -10.61
CA ASN A 113 -4.91 -9.83 -9.45
C ASN A 113 -4.61 -11.33 -9.28
N SER A 114 -4.45 -11.73 -8.03
CA SER A 114 -4.27 -13.12 -7.62
C SER A 114 -5.62 -13.82 -7.59
N HIS A 115 -5.82 -14.77 -8.50
CA HIS A 115 -7.01 -15.62 -8.61
C HIS A 115 -6.69 -16.87 -9.44
N THR A 116 -7.53 -17.90 -9.37
CA THR A 116 -7.38 -19.14 -10.14
C THR A 116 -8.51 -19.26 -11.15
N GLY A 117 -8.19 -19.56 -12.42
CA GLY A 117 -9.18 -19.75 -13.47
C GLY A 117 -9.99 -21.05 -13.31
N THR A 118 -11.26 -21.03 -13.72
CA THR A 118 -12.04 -22.24 -13.97
C THR A 118 -11.62 -22.88 -15.31
N PRO A 119 -12.00 -24.13 -15.61
CA PRO A 119 -11.71 -24.73 -16.92
C PRO A 119 -12.13 -23.82 -18.09
N GLY A 120 -11.19 -23.47 -18.95
CA GLY A 120 -11.40 -22.56 -20.09
C GLY A 120 -11.12 -21.08 -19.82
N PHE A 121 -10.84 -20.70 -18.55
CA PHE A 121 -10.46 -19.34 -18.17
C PHE A 121 -9.06 -19.32 -17.58
N PHE A 122 -8.29 -18.28 -17.90
CA PHE A 122 -7.00 -18.04 -17.26
C PHE A 122 -7.19 -17.28 -15.93
N GLY A 123 -6.37 -17.64 -14.92
CA GLY A 123 -6.23 -16.93 -13.66
C GLY A 123 -4.86 -16.30 -13.51
N GLY A 124 -4.72 -15.39 -12.57
CA GLY A 124 -3.41 -14.83 -12.19
C GLY A 124 -2.41 -15.91 -11.80
N LYS A 125 -2.89 -17.01 -11.18
CA LYS A 125 -2.07 -18.18 -10.80
C LYS A 125 -1.33 -18.81 -11.97
N ASP A 126 -1.93 -18.87 -13.16
CA ASP A 126 -1.31 -19.44 -14.36
C ASP A 126 -0.07 -18.64 -14.80
N PHE A 127 0.04 -17.39 -14.38
CA PHE A 127 1.16 -16.49 -14.61
C PHE A 127 2.03 -16.28 -13.36
N GLY A 128 1.81 -17.07 -12.30
CA GLY A 128 2.55 -17.01 -11.05
C GLY A 128 2.28 -15.76 -10.21
N ILE A 129 1.14 -15.10 -10.41
CA ILE A 129 0.77 -13.86 -9.73
C ILE A 129 0.23 -14.18 -8.33
N GLU A 130 1.11 -14.09 -7.37
CA GLU A 130 0.87 -14.21 -5.94
C GLU A 130 2.11 -13.74 -5.18
N LEU A 131 1.96 -13.36 -3.91
CA LEU A 131 3.12 -13.12 -3.04
C LEU A 131 3.79 -14.46 -2.72
N LYS A 132 5.05 -14.60 -3.14
CA LYS A 132 5.76 -15.86 -2.95
C LYS A 132 6.13 -16.06 -1.47
N LYS A 133 5.91 -17.25 -0.95
CA LYS A 133 6.17 -17.65 0.44
C LYS A 133 7.56 -17.26 0.96
N ASN A 134 8.58 -17.29 0.10
CA ASN A 134 9.95 -16.98 0.45
C ASN A 134 10.37 -15.53 0.16
N THR A 135 9.42 -14.67 -0.23
CA THR A 135 9.66 -13.23 -0.37
C THR A 135 9.83 -12.62 1.01
N VAL A 136 10.90 -11.90 1.24
CA VAL A 136 11.09 -11.13 2.48
C VAL A 136 10.25 -9.86 2.39
N THR A 137 9.37 -9.68 3.37
CA THR A 137 8.48 -8.52 3.47
C THR A 137 8.84 -7.65 4.67
N TRP A 138 8.35 -6.42 4.71
CA TRP A 138 8.53 -5.56 5.89
C TRP A 138 7.97 -6.20 7.17
N SER A 139 6.89 -6.98 7.05
CA SER A 139 6.26 -7.64 8.20
C SER A 139 7.10 -8.79 8.76
N ASP A 140 7.79 -9.56 7.89
CA ASP A 140 8.75 -10.57 8.32
C ASP A 140 9.88 -9.93 9.13
N ILE A 141 10.42 -8.80 8.66
CA ILE A 141 11.50 -8.08 9.35
C ILE A 141 11.01 -7.54 10.71
N LEU A 142 9.81 -6.92 10.79
CA LEU A 142 9.28 -6.45 12.07
C LEU A 142 9.04 -7.62 13.04
N LYS A 143 8.59 -8.77 12.54
CA LYS A 143 8.48 -10.00 13.35
C LYS A 143 9.83 -10.42 13.93
N GLU A 144 10.88 -10.44 13.11
CA GLU A 144 12.25 -10.73 13.55
C GLU A 144 12.76 -9.69 14.56
N GLN A 145 12.29 -8.45 14.46
CA GLN A 145 12.59 -7.38 15.42
C GLN A 145 11.78 -7.50 16.74
N GLY A 146 10.97 -8.54 16.90
CA GLY A 146 10.26 -8.85 18.13
C GLY A 146 8.89 -8.17 18.26
N TYR A 147 8.30 -7.70 17.18
CA TYR A 147 6.94 -7.16 17.20
C TYR A 147 5.88 -8.26 17.34
N SER A 148 4.79 -7.95 18.04
CA SER A 148 3.53 -8.68 17.92
C SER A 148 2.80 -8.19 16.67
N MET A 149 2.52 -9.11 15.72
CA MET A 149 2.06 -8.78 14.39
C MET A 149 0.60 -9.17 14.19
N GLY A 150 -0.30 -8.22 13.92
CA GLY A 150 -1.73 -8.46 13.67
C GLY A 150 -2.15 -8.05 12.27
N TYR A 151 -2.97 -8.90 11.62
CA TYR A 151 -3.62 -8.59 10.34
C TYR A 151 -5.12 -8.88 10.41
N ILE A 152 -5.93 -7.90 10.00
CA ILE A 152 -7.40 -7.97 9.99
C ILE A 152 -7.90 -7.56 8.60
N GLY A 153 -8.84 -8.32 8.02
CA GLY A 153 -9.53 -8.00 6.78
C GLY A 153 -8.91 -8.60 5.52
N LYS A 154 -9.05 -7.92 4.39
CA LYS A 154 -8.68 -8.42 3.05
C LYS A 154 -7.18 -8.59 2.86
N TRP A 155 -6.75 -9.82 2.50
CA TRP A 155 -5.35 -10.12 2.15
C TRP A 155 -5.06 -9.99 0.66
N HIS A 156 -5.74 -10.77 -0.16
CA HIS A 156 -5.69 -10.78 -1.63
C HIS A 156 -4.28 -10.87 -2.24
N LEU A 157 -3.40 -11.67 -1.65
CA LEU A 157 -2.03 -11.90 -2.12
C LEU A 157 -1.74 -13.38 -2.44
N ASP A 158 -2.72 -14.26 -2.22
CA ASP A 158 -2.66 -15.69 -2.54
C ASP A 158 -3.69 -16.04 -3.59
N ALA A 159 -3.33 -16.95 -4.52
CA ALA A 159 -4.28 -17.51 -5.46
C ALA A 159 -4.98 -18.74 -4.84
N PRO A 160 -6.32 -18.86 -4.97
CA PRO A 160 -7.05 -20.01 -4.46
C PRO A 160 -6.54 -21.35 -4.99
N GLU A 161 -6.56 -22.37 -4.13
CA GLU A 161 -6.09 -23.73 -4.43
C GLU A 161 -7.18 -24.79 -4.26
N THR A 162 -7.02 -25.91 -4.97
CA THR A 162 -7.90 -27.08 -4.81
C THR A 162 -7.65 -27.81 -3.48
N PRO A 163 -8.69 -28.33 -2.82
CA PRO A 163 -10.12 -28.17 -3.12
C PRO A 163 -10.57 -26.72 -2.83
N PHE A 164 -11.30 -26.09 -3.78
CA PHE A 164 -11.74 -24.71 -3.60
C PHE A 164 -12.77 -24.59 -2.49
N VAL A 165 -12.60 -23.56 -1.66
CA VAL A 165 -13.57 -23.26 -0.59
C VAL A 165 -14.85 -22.68 -1.22
N PRO A 166 -16.04 -23.25 -0.93
CA PRO A 166 -17.31 -22.66 -1.35
C PRO A 166 -17.48 -21.28 -0.72
N SER A 167 -17.64 -20.25 -1.55
CA SER A 167 -17.88 -18.89 -1.10
C SER A 167 -18.59 -18.08 -2.19
N TYR A 168 -19.08 -16.90 -1.85
CA TYR A 168 -19.76 -16.02 -2.81
C TYR A 168 -18.92 -15.71 -4.06
N ASN A 169 -17.62 -15.50 -3.87
CA ASN A 169 -16.67 -15.21 -4.95
C ASN A 169 -16.12 -16.46 -5.65
N ASN A 170 -16.60 -17.68 -5.35
CA ASN A 170 -16.00 -18.93 -5.82
C ASN A 170 -17.01 -19.91 -6.46
N PRO A 171 -17.12 -19.99 -7.78
CA PRO A 171 -16.50 -19.11 -8.76
C PRO A 171 -17.33 -17.86 -9.07
N MET A 172 -16.66 -16.77 -9.45
CA MET A 172 -17.28 -15.55 -9.97
C MET A 172 -16.56 -15.14 -11.25
N GLU A 173 -17.29 -14.81 -12.31
CA GLU A 173 -16.72 -14.43 -13.63
C GLU A 173 -15.68 -15.44 -14.17
N GLY A 174 -15.95 -16.74 -13.99
CA GLY A 174 -15.04 -17.80 -14.43
C GLY A 174 -13.75 -17.94 -13.61
N ARG A 175 -13.72 -17.42 -12.40
CA ARG A 175 -12.53 -17.43 -11.53
C ARG A 175 -12.89 -17.73 -10.08
N TYR A 176 -11.94 -18.33 -9.36
CA TYR A 176 -11.96 -18.48 -7.91
C TYR A 176 -11.09 -17.37 -7.30
N TRP A 177 -11.68 -16.59 -6.40
CA TRP A 177 -11.07 -15.37 -5.85
C TRP A 177 -10.68 -15.48 -4.38
N ASN A 178 -11.44 -16.23 -3.60
CA ASN A 178 -11.34 -16.25 -2.16
C ASN A 178 -10.85 -17.59 -1.64
N ASP A 179 -9.88 -17.56 -0.72
CA ASP A 179 -9.39 -18.74 -0.03
C ASP A 179 -8.78 -18.37 1.32
N TRP A 180 -8.52 -19.38 2.11
CA TRP A 180 -7.75 -19.34 3.34
C TRP A 180 -6.25 -19.18 3.05
N THR A 181 -5.58 -18.33 3.83
CA THR A 181 -4.13 -18.16 3.74
C THR A 181 -3.42 -19.08 4.71
N ALA A 182 -2.59 -20.00 4.24
CA ALA A 182 -1.83 -20.93 5.04
C ALA A 182 -0.89 -20.20 6.02
N PRO A 183 -0.65 -20.69 7.26
CA PRO A 183 0.16 -20.01 8.27
C PRO A 183 1.56 -19.62 7.80
N ASP A 184 2.16 -20.43 6.95
CA ASP A 184 3.49 -20.23 6.38
C ASP A 184 3.53 -19.25 5.19
N ARG A 185 2.37 -18.66 4.83
CA ARG A 185 2.20 -17.62 3.81
C ARG A 185 1.72 -16.29 4.42
N ARG A 186 1.63 -16.19 5.75
CA ARG A 186 1.14 -15.00 6.47
C ARG A 186 2.24 -13.97 6.76
N HIS A 187 3.45 -14.18 6.26
CA HIS A 187 4.58 -13.23 6.33
C HIS A 187 4.74 -12.55 7.69
N GLY A 188 4.95 -13.35 8.74
CA GLY A 188 5.23 -12.87 10.09
C GLY A 188 4.02 -12.48 10.94
N PHE A 189 2.81 -12.42 10.39
CA PHE A 189 1.62 -12.08 11.16
C PHE A 189 1.21 -13.21 12.12
N ASP A 190 1.19 -12.91 13.44
CA ASP A 190 0.85 -13.83 14.53
C ASP A 190 -0.65 -13.89 14.80
N PHE A 191 -1.28 -12.73 14.83
CA PHE A 191 -2.71 -12.60 14.97
C PHE A 191 -3.31 -12.44 13.57
N TRP A 192 -4.08 -13.44 13.15
CA TRP A 192 -4.67 -13.53 11.84
C TRP A 192 -6.19 -13.52 11.91
N TYR A 193 -6.83 -12.58 11.25
CA TYR A 193 -8.28 -12.46 11.14
C TYR A 193 -8.67 -11.94 9.75
N SER A 194 -8.62 -12.82 8.74
CA SER A 194 -8.53 -12.36 7.34
C SER A 194 -9.27 -13.29 6.38
N TYR A 195 -9.40 -12.82 5.16
CA TYR A 195 -9.90 -13.55 3.99
C TYR A 195 -9.07 -13.15 2.74
N GLY A 196 -9.17 -13.90 1.66
CA GLY A 196 -8.53 -13.54 0.39
C GLY A 196 -9.15 -12.27 -0.20
N THR A 197 -10.25 -12.42 -0.96
CA THR A 197 -11.15 -11.32 -1.35
C THR A 197 -12.59 -11.81 -1.30
N TYR A 198 -13.46 -11.08 -0.62
CA TYR A 198 -14.83 -11.49 -0.36
C TYR A 198 -15.78 -10.28 -0.35
N ASP A 199 -16.82 -10.33 -1.19
CA ASP A 199 -17.59 -9.14 -1.55
C ASP A 199 -19.02 -9.12 -0.95
N LEU A 200 -19.41 -10.07 -0.08
CA LEU A 200 -20.60 -9.93 0.75
C LEU A 200 -20.27 -9.11 2.02
N HIS A 201 -20.22 -7.80 1.89
CA HIS A 201 -19.78 -6.91 2.97
C HIS A 201 -20.73 -6.89 4.18
N LEU A 202 -22.02 -7.17 3.98
CA LEU A 202 -23.01 -7.25 5.08
C LEU A 202 -22.96 -8.58 5.83
N ASN A 203 -22.42 -9.63 5.20
CA ASN A 203 -22.28 -10.97 5.78
C ASN A 203 -20.88 -11.55 5.44
N PRO A 204 -19.81 -10.94 5.94
CA PRO A 204 -18.44 -11.36 5.60
C PRO A 204 -18.08 -12.70 6.24
N ILE A 205 -17.01 -13.31 5.69
CA ILE A 205 -16.39 -14.49 6.28
C ILE A 205 -14.94 -14.19 6.64
N TYR A 206 -14.43 -14.89 7.65
CA TYR A 206 -13.03 -14.75 8.08
C TYR A 206 -12.43 -16.08 8.46
N TRP A 207 -11.12 -16.19 8.29
CA TRP A 207 -10.29 -17.24 8.89
C TRP A 207 -9.40 -16.62 9.96
N THR A 208 -9.30 -17.29 11.09
CA THR A 208 -8.41 -16.94 12.20
C THR A 208 -7.22 -17.89 12.25
N ASN A 209 -6.41 -17.78 13.30
CA ASN A 209 -5.32 -18.71 13.56
C ASN A 209 -5.82 -20.16 13.71
N ASP A 210 -6.99 -20.33 14.32
CA ASP A 210 -7.52 -21.64 14.75
C ASP A 210 -8.64 -22.15 13.84
N THR A 211 -9.08 -21.35 12.87
CA THR A 211 -10.19 -21.70 11.97
C THR A 211 -9.72 -22.67 10.88
N PRO A 212 -10.33 -23.87 10.73
CA PRO A 212 -10.05 -24.77 9.62
C PRO A 212 -10.39 -24.11 8.27
N ARG A 213 -9.66 -24.51 7.22
CA ARG A 213 -9.84 -23.96 5.88
C ARG A 213 -11.26 -24.09 5.33
N ASP A 214 -11.91 -25.20 5.60
CA ASP A 214 -13.29 -25.52 5.15
C ASP A 214 -14.39 -24.98 6.06
N GLN A 215 -14.04 -24.27 7.14
CA GLN A 215 -15.00 -23.78 8.15
C GLN A 215 -14.71 -22.32 8.52
N PRO A 216 -14.83 -21.37 7.58
CA PRO A 216 -14.67 -19.95 7.90
C PRO A 216 -15.72 -19.49 8.92
N LEU A 217 -15.36 -18.46 9.68
CA LEU A 217 -16.32 -17.75 10.54
C LEU A 217 -17.29 -16.94 9.68
N HIS A 218 -18.57 -17.12 9.86
CA HIS A 218 -19.62 -16.32 9.22
C HIS A 218 -20.10 -15.24 10.19
N ILE A 219 -20.05 -13.99 9.76
CA ILE A 219 -20.39 -12.82 10.57
C ILE A 219 -21.63 -12.14 10.01
N ASN A 220 -22.58 -11.82 10.88
CA ASN A 220 -23.80 -11.06 10.52
C ASN A 220 -23.64 -9.60 11.00
N GLN A 221 -22.68 -8.90 10.40
CA GLN A 221 -22.36 -7.50 10.67
C GLN A 221 -21.63 -6.96 9.45
N TRP A 222 -21.76 -5.68 9.14
CA TRP A 222 -20.99 -5.07 8.05
C TRP A 222 -19.48 -5.16 8.30
N SER A 223 -18.72 -5.59 7.27
CA SER A 223 -17.30 -5.96 7.44
C SER A 223 -16.45 -4.87 8.09
N PRO A 224 -16.51 -3.56 7.73
CA PRO A 224 -15.74 -2.53 8.42
C PRO A 224 -16.12 -2.35 9.90
N GLU A 225 -17.41 -2.51 10.26
CA GLU A 225 -17.83 -2.43 11.66
C GLU A 225 -17.24 -3.59 12.47
N HIS A 226 -17.33 -4.79 11.92
CA HIS A 226 -16.76 -5.98 12.55
C HIS A 226 -15.24 -5.92 12.67
N GLU A 227 -14.56 -5.52 11.60
CA GLU A 227 -13.10 -5.35 11.56
C GLU A 227 -12.61 -4.29 12.56
N ALA A 228 -13.39 -3.22 12.75
CA ALA A 228 -13.13 -2.22 13.79
C ALA A 228 -13.30 -2.80 15.20
N ASP A 229 -14.35 -3.60 15.45
CA ASP A 229 -14.55 -4.27 16.74
C ASP A 229 -13.38 -5.22 17.06
N VAL A 230 -12.90 -6.00 16.09
CA VAL A 230 -11.74 -6.88 16.24
C VAL A 230 -10.47 -6.08 16.49
N ALA A 231 -10.26 -4.98 15.76
CA ALA A 231 -9.11 -4.08 15.95
C ALA A 231 -9.09 -3.43 17.33
N ILE A 232 -10.24 -2.95 17.80
CA ILE A 232 -10.41 -2.38 19.15
C ILE A 232 -10.08 -3.43 20.21
N ASN A 233 -10.56 -4.66 20.06
CA ASN A 233 -10.23 -5.75 20.99
C ASN A 233 -8.73 -6.10 20.99
N TYR A 234 -8.08 -6.07 19.83
CA TYR A 234 -6.63 -6.23 19.71
C TYR A 234 -5.88 -5.12 20.44
N LEU A 235 -6.31 -3.86 20.29
CA LEU A 235 -5.69 -2.72 20.98
C LEU A 235 -5.85 -2.81 22.49
N ARG A 236 -7.06 -3.14 23.00
CA ARG A 236 -7.35 -3.35 24.41
C ARG A 236 -6.52 -4.48 25.01
N ASN A 237 -6.35 -5.54 24.26
CA ASN A 237 -5.56 -6.71 24.64
C ASN A 237 -5.89 -7.23 26.07
N GLU A 238 -7.17 -7.32 26.40
CA GLU A 238 -7.63 -7.76 27.70
C GLU A 238 -7.07 -9.15 28.05
N ASN A 239 -6.44 -9.24 29.23
CA ASN A 239 -5.77 -10.45 29.72
C ASN A 239 -4.67 -11.00 28.80
N GLY A 240 -4.07 -10.19 27.94
CA GLY A 240 -3.02 -10.61 27.00
C GLY A 240 -3.51 -11.56 25.89
N LYS A 241 -4.82 -11.56 25.59
CA LYS A 241 -5.45 -12.55 24.71
C LYS A 241 -5.00 -12.43 23.24
N TYR A 242 -4.70 -11.21 22.77
CA TYR A 242 -4.51 -10.92 21.36
C TYR A 242 -3.04 -10.73 20.96
N ARG A 243 -2.20 -10.28 21.90
CA ARG A 243 -0.79 -9.99 21.69
C ARG A 243 0.01 -10.02 22.99
N ASP A 244 1.31 -10.18 22.87
CA ASP A 244 2.23 -9.99 24.00
C ASP A 244 2.28 -8.51 24.38
N ALA A 245 1.89 -8.17 25.61
CA ALA A 245 1.82 -6.79 26.10
C ALA A 245 3.19 -6.13 26.27
N GLU A 246 4.25 -6.93 26.45
CA GLU A 246 5.63 -6.48 26.65
C GLU A 246 6.32 -6.11 25.32
N LYS A 247 5.73 -6.50 24.20
CA LYS A 247 6.26 -6.22 22.87
C LYS A 247 5.60 -5.02 22.22
N PRO A 248 6.31 -4.28 21.37
CA PRO A 248 5.67 -3.35 20.44
C PRO A 248 4.76 -4.14 19.50
N PHE A 249 3.69 -3.52 19.04
CA PHE A 249 2.79 -4.17 18.09
C PHE A 249 2.80 -3.49 16.71
N THR A 250 2.49 -4.28 15.72
CA THR A 250 2.03 -3.82 14.41
C THR A 250 0.64 -4.38 14.18
N LEU A 251 -0.32 -3.52 13.85
CA LEU A 251 -1.66 -3.90 13.47
C LEU A 251 -1.99 -3.34 12.09
N VAL A 252 -2.40 -4.22 11.17
CA VAL A 252 -2.93 -3.86 9.86
C VAL A 252 -4.43 -4.13 9.85
N VAL A 253 -5.23 -3.12 9.48
CA VAL A 253 -6.68 -3.23 9.27
C VAL A 253 -6.96 -2.88 7.81
N SER A 254 -7.26 -3.91 7.01
CA SER A 254 -7.45 -3.85 5.56
C SER A 254 -8.92 -4.05 5.21
N MET A 255 -9.69 -2.96 5.19
CA MET A 255 -11.14 -3.00 4.92
C MET A 255 -11.42 -3.21 3.43
N ASN A 256 -12.41 -4.05 3.06
CA ASN A 256 -12.78 -4.19 1.67
C ASN A 256 -13.64 -3.01 1.17
N PRO A 257 -14.71 -2.53 1.84
CA PRO A 257 -15.38 -1.30 1.45
C PRO A 257 -14.44 -0.07 1.46
N PRO A 258 -14.63 0.88 0.51
CA PRO A 258 -15.77 1.05 -0.39
C PRO A 258 -15.70 0.29 -1.73
N HIS A 259 -14.95 -0.82 -1.84
CA HIS A 259 -14.97 -1.72 -3.01
C HIS A 259 -16.39 -2.21 -3.30
N SER A 260 -16.70 -2.38 -4.59
CA SER A 260 -17.97 -3.01 -5.02
C SER A 260 -18.16 -4.42 -4.40
N PRO A 261 -19.42 -4.92 -4.24
CA PRO A 261 -20.71 -4.34 -4.67
C PRO A 261 -21.15 -3.18 -3.77
N TYR A 262 -21.58 -2.08 -4.40
CA TYR A 262 -21.87 -0.84 -3.67
C TYR A 262 -23.22 -0.89 -2.90
N ASP A 263 -24.11 -1.82 -3.24
CA ASP A 263 -25.37 -2.06 -2.53
C ASP A 263 -25.16 -2.76 -1.16
N GLN A 264 -23.95 -3.28 -0.90
CA GLN A 264 -23.60 -3.96 0.34
C GLN A 264 -23.18 -2.95 1.45
N VAL A 265 -24.04 -1.94 1.69
CA VAL A 265 -23.84 -0.88 2.68
C VAL A 265 -25.03 -0.79 3.63
N PRO A 266 -24.84 -0.64 4.96
CA PRO A 266 -25.93 -0.48 5.91
C PRO A 266 -26.78 0.77 5.65
N GLN A 267 -28.09 0.64 5.81
CA GLN A 267 -29.06 1.71 5.57
C GLN A 267 -28.74 3.00 6.34
N LYS A 268 -28.21 2.90 7.57
CA LYS A 268 -27.83 4.07 8.39
C LYS A 268 -26.83 5.01 7.72
N TYR A 269 -25.93 4.49 6.84
CA TYR A 269 -25.00 5.31 6.08
C TYR A 269 -25.66 5.94 4.86
N LEU A 270 -26.56 5.22 4.19
CA LEU A 270 -27.38 5.78 3.10
C LEU A 270 -28.28 6.92 3.57
N ASP A 271 -28.82 6.81 4.78
CA ASP A 271 -29.70 7.83 5.38
C ASP A 271 -29.01 9.16 5.59
N ARG A 272 -27.67 9.18 5.74
CA ARG A 272 -26.86 10.41 5.84
C ARG A 272 -26.86 11.21 4.53
N PHE A 273 -27.14 10.55 3.41
CA PHE A 273 -27.28 11.14 2.07
C PHE A 273 -28.74 11.20 1.61
N LYS A 274 -29.70 11.21 2.55
CA LYS A 274 -31.14 11.30 2.24
C LYS A 274 -31.44 12.56 1.44
N GLY A 275 -32.24 12.40 0.37
CA GLY A 275 -32.59 13.52 -0.53
C GLY A 275 -31.54 13.87 -1.58
N GLN A 276 -30.36 13.23 -1.55
CA GLN A 276 -29.31 13.39 -2.56
C GLN A 276 -29.32 12.19 -3.53
N SER A 277 -29.05 12.44 -4.79
CA SER A 277 -28.85 11.43 -5.82
C SER A 277 -27.37 11.25 -6.12
N SER A 278 -26.96 10.14 -6.75
CA SER A 278 -25.60 9.95 -7.25
C SER A 278 -25.15 11.11 -8.13
N LYS A 279 -26.04 11.63 -8.99
CA LYS A 279 -25.76 12.76 -9.88
C LYS A 279 -25.56 14.08 -9.12
N SER A 280 -26.28 14.31 -8.01
CA SER A 280 -26.09 15.52 -7.20
C SER A 280 -24.82 15.45 -6.32
N LEU A 281 -24.35 14.27 -6.00
CA LEU A 281 -23.12 14.05 -5.23
C LEU A 281 -21.89 14.05 -6.13
N ASN A 282 -21.93 13.40 -7.30
CA ASN A 282 -20.82 13.35 -8.24
C ASN A 282 -20.91 14.48 -9.27
N THR A 283 -20.42 15.65 -8.89
CA THR A 283 -20.47 16.89 -9.69
C THR A 283 -19.26 17.08 -10.60
N ARG A 284 -18.40 16.08 -10.72
CA ARG A 284 -17.18 16.17 -11.55
C ARG A 284 -17.56 16.25 -13.03
N PRO A 285 -16.96 17.18 -13.81
CA PRO A 285 -17.35 17.43 -15.20
C PRO A 285 -16.97 16.30 -16.17
N ASN A 286 -16.02 15.42 -15.79
CA ASN A 286 -15.53 14.31 -16.59
C ASN A 286 -16.39 13.03 -16.43
N VAL A 287 -17.47 13.06 -15.66
CA VAL A 287 -18.36 11.90 -15.49
C VAL A 287 -19.24 11.70 -16.72
N GLN A 288 -19.18 10.54 -17.34
CA GLN A 288 -19.99 10.17 -18.50
C GLN A 288 -21.25 9.41 -18.06
N TRP A 289 -22.31 10.16 -17.75
CA TRP A 289 -23.58 9.63 -17.26
C TRP A 289 -24.36 8.82 -18.30
N ASP A 290 -24.23 9.16 -19.58
CA ASP A 290 -24.97 8.55 -20.69
C ASP A 290 -24.27 7.32 -21.28
N LYS A 291 -23.08 6.97 -20.76
CA LYS A 291 -22.38 5.75 -21.14
C LYS A 291 -23.03 4.53 -20.50
N GLU A 292 -23.13 3.45 -21.23
CA GLU A 292 -23.53 2.15 -20.71
C GLU A 292 -22.41 1.54 -19.83
N TYR A 293 -22.75 1.10 -18.63
CA TYR A 293 -21.89 0.41 -17.69
C TYR A 293 -22.47 -0.96 -17.36
N LEU A 294 -21.62 -1.90 -16.98
CA LEU A 294 -22.09 -3.17 -16.42
C LEU A 294 -22.91 -2.90 -15.17
N GLU A 295 -23.93 -3.73 -14.95
CA GLU A 295 -24.75 -3.68 -13.74
C GLU A 295 -23.88 -3.75 -12.47
N GLY A 296 -24.17 -2.94 -11.48
CA GLY A 296 -23.40 -2.84 -10.25
C GLY A 296 -22.20 -1.88 -10.32
N TYR A 297 -21.93 -1.25 -11.49
CA TYR A 297 -20.77 -0.37 -11.68
C TYR A 297 -21.15 1.00 -12.25
N GLY A 298 -20.20 1.94 -12.19
CA GLY A 298 -20.33 3.25 -12.80
C GLY A 298 -20.99 4.31 -11.89
N PRO A 299 -21.31 5.49 -12.46
CA PRO A 299 -21.65 6.67 -11.66
C PRO A 299 -23.02 6.59 -10.96
N ASN A 300 -23.92 5.70 -11.38
CA ASN A 300 -25.23 5.53 -10.76
C ASN A 300 -25.17 5.03 -9.31
N TYR A 301 -24.06 4.38 -8.94
CA TYR A 301 -23.79 3.87 -7.58
C TYR A 301 -22.95 4.82 -6.73
N PHE A 302 -22.78 6.06 -7.15
CA PHE A 302 -21.91 6.99 -6.44
C PHE A 302 -22.40 7.34 -5.02
N LYS A 303 -23.72 7.36 -4.81
CA LYS A 303 -24.31 7.59 -3.49
C LYS A 303 -23.98 6.45 -2.52
N GLU A 304 -24.13 5.22 -2.97
CA GLU A 304 -23.78 4.01 -2.22
C GLU A 304 -22.30 3.96 -1.91
N TYR A 305 -21.45 4.28 -2.88
CA TYR A 305 -20.02 4.43 -2.69
C TYR A 305 -19.69 5.48 -1.62
N MET A 306 -20.30 6.67 -1.65
CA MET A 306 -20.10 7.71 -0.63
C MET A 306 -20.64 7.29 0.74
N ALA A 307 -21.69 6.51 0.80
CA ALA A 307 -22.20 5.94 2.05
C ALA A 307 -21.20 4.94 2.65
N MET A 308 -20.56 4.10 1.83
CA MET A 308 -19.47 3.22 2.27
C MET A 308 -18.24 4.02 2.74
N VAL A 309 -17.83 5.05 1.99
CA VAL A 309 -16.75 5.98 2.39
C VAL A 309 -17.02 6.56 3.78
N ASN A 310 -18.24 7.03 4.01
CA ASN A 310 -18.64 7.59 5.31
C ASN A 310 -18.65 6.52 6.42
N GLY A 311 -19.07 5.31 6.12
CA GLY A 311 -19.02 4.20 7.06
C GLY A 311 -17.59 3.81 7.44
N VAL A 312 -16.69 3.74 6.47
CA VAL A 312 -15.24 3.49 6.69
C VAL A 312 -14.63 4.60 7.55
N ASP A 313 -14.97 5.86 7.28
CA ASP A 313 -14.53 7.00 8.10
C ASP A 313 -14.97 6.86 9.57
N GLU A 314 -16.22 6.43 9.81
CA GLU A 314 -16.71 6.19 11.17
C GLU A 314 -15.92 5.07 11.87
N GLN A 315 -15.63 3.96 11.17
CA GLN A 315 -14.89 2.86 11.76
C GLN A 315 -13.41 3.22 11.99
N PHE A 316 -12.81 3.95 11.07
CA PHE A 316 -11.48 4.55 11.28
C PHE A 316 -11.46 5.41 12.55
N GLY A 317 -12.43 6.30 12.72
CA GLY A 317 -12.56 7.15 13.92
C GLY A 317 -12.65 6.32 15.20
N ARG A 318 -13.47 5.26 15.25
CA ARG A 318 -13.60 4.36 16.40
C ARG A 318 -12.26 3.72 16.80
N ILE A 319 -11.47 3.26 15.83
CA ILE A 319 -10.16 2.62 16.11
C ILE A 319 -9.18 3.65 16.66
N VAL A 320 -9.10 4.84 16.04
CA VAL A 320 -8.17 5.90 16.48
C VAL A 320 -8.56 6.48 17.85
N ASP A 321 -9.85 6.72 18.08
CA ASP A 321 -10.33 7.19 19.39
C ASP A 321 -10.03 6.16 20.50
N GLU A 322 -10.11 4.85 20.22
CA GLU A 322 -9.73 3.81 21.17
C GLU A 322 -8.22 3.80 21.45
N LEU A 323 -7.39 3.99 20.42
CA LEU A 323 -5.93 4.13 20.58
C LEU A 323 -5.59 5.32 21.50
N ASP A 324 -6.27 6.46 21.28
CA ASP A 324 -6.09 7.66 22.10
C ASP A 324 -6.57 7.42 23.55
N ARG A 325 -7.72 6.75 23.75
CA ARG A 325 -8.29 6.38 25.05
C ARG A 325 -7.35 5.48 25.87
N LEU A 326 -6.64 4.59 25.20
CA LEU A 326 -5.66 3.69 25.82
C LEU A 326 -4.30 4.36 26.08
N ASN A 327 -4.13 5.65 25.76
CA ASN A 327 -2.88 6.40 25.87
C ASN A 327 -1.73 5.79 25.05
N LEU A 328 -2.03 5.12 23.95
CA LEU A 328 -1.05 4.51 23.05
C LEU A 328 -0.60 5.43 21.91
N ALA A 329 -1.28 6.55 21.68
CA ALA A 329 -1.08 7.40 20.51
C ALA A 329 0.36 7.96 20.40
N ASN A 330 0.98 8.39 21.51
CA ASN A 330 2.32 8.96 21.50
C ASN A 330 3.41 7.94 21.13
N ASP A 331 3.15 6.67 21.38
CA ASP A 331 4.05 5.55 21.07
C ASP A 331 3.68 4.84 19.75
N THR A 332 2.71 5.35 19.00
CA THR A 332 2.20 4.66 17.80
C THR A 332 2.25 5.56 16.56
N LEU A 333 2.93 5.08 15.53
CA LEU A 333 2.81 5.63 14.18
C LEU A 333 1.51 5.09 13.56
N VAL A 334 0.55 5.99 13.29
CA VAL A 334 -0.71 5.67 12.62
C VAL A 334 -0.65 6.12 11.17
N VAL A 335 -0.99 5.22 10.24
CA VAL A 335 -1.00 5.52 8.80
C VAL A 335 -2.35 5.13 8.20
N PHE A 336 -2.97 6.08 7.50
CA PHE A 336 -4.17 5.84 6.70
C PHE A 336 -3.87 6.07 5.22
N PHE A 337 -4.20 5.09 4.38
CA PHE A 337 -4.11 5.20 2.91
C PHE A 337 -5.15 4.28 2.25
N SER A 338 -5.17 4.20 0.91
CA SER A 338 -5.93 3.21 0.14
C SER A 338 -5.01 2.51 -0.85
N ASP A 339 -5.39 1.32 -1.32
CA ASP A 339 -4.63 0.60 -2.34
C ASP A 339 -4.77 1.23 -3.74
N HIS A 340 -5.92 1.81 -4.06
CA HIS A 340 -6.17 2.62 -5.26
C HIS A 340 -7.49 3.38 -5.08
N GLY A 341 -7.80 4.25 -6.04
CA GLY A 341 -9.08 4.93 -6.08
C GLY A 341 -10.11 4.23 -6.97
N CYS A 342 -11.17 4.99 -7.33
CA CYS A 342 -12.27 4.56 -8.16
C CYS A 342 -12.76 5.68 -9.06
N CYS A 343 -12.93 5.40 -10.36
CA CYS A 343 -13.36 6.41 -11.34
C CYS A 343 -14.84 6.76 -11.22
N MET A 344 -15.72 5.81 -10.89
CA MET A 344 -17.16 6.06 -10.74
C MET A 344 -17.75 6.85 -11.91
N GLY A 345 -17.42 6.46 -13.15
CA GLY A 345 -17.86 7.11 -14.37
C GLY A 345 -16.97 8.23 -14.90
N SER A 346 -16.00 8.72 -14.13
CA SER A 346 -15.02 9.72 -14.60
C SER A 346 -14.27 9.19 -15.81
N ASN A 347 -14.15 10.03 -16.87
CA ASN A 347 -13.56 9.66 -18.15
C ASN A 347 -14.13 8.37 -18.76
N GLY A 348 -15.40 8.05 -18.45
CA GLY A 348 -16.09 6.85 -18.91
C GLY A 348 -15.54 5.54 -18.34
N GLN A 349 -14.79 5.58 -17.24
CA GLN A 349 -14.27 4.41 -16.58
C GLN A 349 -15.17 4.00 -15.40
N PRO A 350 -15.56 2.72 -15.30
CA PRO A 350 -16.43 2.28 -14.20
C PRO A 350 -15.75 2.31 -12.84
N THR A 351 -14.52 1.82 -12.75
CA THR A 351 -13.81 1.61 -11.48
C THR A 351 -12.34 2.05 -11.56
N LYS A 352 -11.41 1.17 -11.70
CA LYS A 352 -9.96 1.27 -11.48
C LYS A 352 -9.13 0.76 -12.64
N ASN A 353 -7.84 0.53 -12.40
CA ASN A 353 -6.87 -0.04 -13.35
C ASN A 353 -6.58 0.86 -14.56
N VAL A 354 -6.67 2.18 -14.37
CA VAL A 354 -6.40 3.21 -15.37
C VAL A 354 -5.57 4.34 -14.75
N HIS A 355 -5.01 5.19 -15.61
CA HIS A 355 -4.07 6.26 -15.23
C HIS A 355 -4.74 7.57 -14.76
N TYR A 356 -6.06 7.61 -14.69
CA TYR A 356 -6.77 8.82 -14.28
C TYR A 356 -6.62 9.09 -12.77
N GLU A 357 -6.65 10.36 -12.40
CA GLU A 357 -6.46 10.82 -11.01
C GLU A 357 -7.39 10.11 -10.02
N GLU A 358 -8.63 9.80 -10.44
CA GLU A 358 -9.61 9.14 -9.59
C GLU A 358 -9.25 7.67 -9.28
N ALA A 359 -8.46 7.03 -10.13
CA ALA A 359 -7.97 5.66 -9.89
C ALA A 359 -6.58 5.65 -9.25
N MET A 360 -5.68 6.54 -9.70
CA MET A 360 -4.28 6.55 -9.25
C MET A 360 -4.10 7.20 -7.89
N ARG A 361 -4.74 8.37 -7.66
CA ARG A 361 -4.47 9.16 -6.47
C ARG A 361 -5.20 8.60 -5.26
N ILE A 362 -4.43 8.34 -4.21
CA ILE A 362 -4.89 7.72 -2.97
C ILE A 362 -4.76 8.67 -1.77
N PRO A 363 -5.61 8.54 -0.73
CA PRO A 363 -5.31 9.09 0.58
C PRO A 363 -3.94 8.63 1.05
N MET A 364 -3.19 9.50 1.74
CA MET A 364 -1.95 9.13 2.41
C MET A 364 -1.71 10.09 3.58
N ILE A 365 -1.93 9.60 4.79
CA ILE A 365 -1.95 10.41 6.01
C ILE A 365 -1.15 9.71 7.10
N PHE A 366 -0.17 10.40 7.70
CA PHE A 366 0.69 9.89 8.78
C PHE A 366 0.49 10.72 10.05
N ARG A 367 0.15 10.07 11.17
CA ARG A 367 0.05 10.71 12.48
C ARG A 367 1.00 10.04 13.48
N TRP A 368 1.84 10.84 14.10
CA TRP A 368 2.64 10.42 15.24
C TRP A 368 2.86 11.60 16.16
N PRO A 369 2.06 11.76 17.23
CA PRO A 369 2.16 12.90 18.14
C PRO A 369 3.57 13.07 18.70
N GLY A 370 4.08 14.30 18.70
CA GLY A 370 5.42 14.62 19.20
C GLY A 370 6.58 14.21 18.28
N LYS A 371 6.33 13.46 17.20
CA LYS A 371 7.35 13.03 16.24
C LYS A 371 7.14 13.62 14.84
N LEU A 372 5.90 13.75 14.42
CA LEU A 372 5.51 14.39 13.16
C LEU A 372 4.70 15.65 13.43
N GLN A 373 5.06 16.75 12.79
CA GLN A 373 4.30 18.00 12.87
C GLN A 373 3.21 18.00 11.80
N PRO A 374 1.97 18.40 12.12
CA PRO A 374 0.89 18.48 11.13
C PRO A 374 1.27 19.38 9.97
N GLN A 375 1.12 18.89 8.75
CA GLN A 375 1.39 19.62 7.51
C GLN A 375 0.67 18.99 6.33
N GLN A 376 0.40 19.80 5.31
CA GLN A 376 0.06 19.31 3.97
C GLN A 376 1.30 19.39 3.07
N ASN A 377 1.58 18.33 2.32
CA ASN A 377 2.79 18.22 1.51
C ASN A 377 2.44 17.68 0.12
N ASP A 378 3.06 18.25 -0.91
CA ASP A 378 2.87 17.86 -2.31
C ASP A 378 3.96 16.93 -2.83
N LEU A 379 4.64 16.20 -1.94
CA LEU A 379 5.60 15.17 -2.29
C LEU A 379 4.95 14.16 -3.25
N LEU A 380 5.63 13.91 -4.36
CA LEU A 380 5.24 12.86 -5.32
C LEU A 380 5.60 11.49 -4.72
N PHE A 381 4.68 10.94 -3.93
CA PHE A 381 4.86 9.72 -3.17
C PHE A 381 4.20 8.52 -3.86
N SER A 382 4.85 7.41 -3.90
CA SER A 382 4.43 6.20 -4.61
C SER A 382 4.22 5.01 -3.66
N ALA A 383 3.43 4.03 -4.06
CA ALA A 383 3.15 2.84 -3.24
C ALA A 383 4.41 2.12 -2.71
N PRO A 384 5.49 1.90 -3.50
CA PRO A 384 6.72 1.27 -2.98
C PRO A 384 7.44 2.09 -1.91
N ASP A 385 7.20 3.42 -1.83
CA ASP A 385 7.86 4.31 -0.86
C ASP A 385 7.30 4.13 0.56
N ILE A 386 6.14 3.50 0.71
CA ILE A 386 5.48 3.29 2.03
C ILE A 386 6.41 2.49 2.93
N TYR A 387 6.88 1.34 2.50
CA TYR A 387 7.71 0.45 3.29
C TYR A 387 8.99 1.15 3.82
N PRO A 388 9.90 1.67 2.98
CA PRO A 388 11.13 2.29 3.46
C PRO A 388 10.86 3.54 4.30
N THR A 389 9.78 4.30 4.03
CA THR A 389 9.42 5.48 4.83
C THR A 389 8.95 5.10 6.22
N LEU A 390 8.15 4.02 6.38
CA LEU A 390 7.78 3.50 7.70
C LEU A 390 9.01 3.13 8.52
N PHE A 391 9.95 2.40 7.92
CA PHE A 391 11.19 1.99 8.59
C PHE A 391 12.07 3.17 8.97
N GLY A 392 12.18 4.17 8.11
CA GLY A 392 12.90 5.41 8.43
C GLY A 392 12.25 6.19 9.58
N LEU A 393 10.92 6.33 9.59
CA LEU A 393 10.20 6.97 10.70
C LEU A 393 10.38 6.21 12.02
N MET A 394 10.40 4.87 11.97
CA MET A 394 10.56 4.01 13.14
C MET A 394 12.04 3.87 13.59
N GLY A 395 13.00 4.51 12.91
CA GLY A 395 14.43 4.43 13.21
C GLY A 395 15.04 3.07 12.87
N MET A 396 14.56 2.43 11.83
CA MET A 396 14.96 1.09 11.36
C MET A 396 15.46 1.07 9.91
N GLU A 397 15.90 2.22 9.38
CA GLU A 397 16.34 2.35 7.99
C GLU A 397 17.47 1.38 7.61
N GLN A 398 18.31 0.98 8.58
CA GLN A 398 19.40 0.01 8.39
C GLN A 398 18.91 -1.42 8.11
N LEU A 399 17.61 -1.69 8.32
CA LEU A 399 16.97 -2.99 8.07
C LEU A 399 16.26 -3.05 6.70
N ILE A 400 16.27 -1.96 5.93
CA ILE A 400 15.66 -1.94 4.60
C ILE A 400 16.56 -2.74 3.65
N PRO A 401 16.06 -3.84 3.03
CA PRO A 401 16.85 -4.61 2.08
C PRO A 401 17.22 -3.81 0.82
N ASP A 402 18.36 -4.11 0.23
CA ASP A 402 18.81 -3.51 -1.04
C ASP A 402 17.87 -3.82 -2.23
N THR A 403 16.98 -4.79 -2.07
CA THR A 403 15.98 -5.15 -3.09
C THR A 403 14.77 -4.22 -3.11
N VAL A 404 14.60 -3.36 -2.11
CA VAL A 404 13.54 -2.35 -2.05
C VAL A 404 13.84 -1.26 -3.07
N GLU A 405 12.86 -0.94 -3.91
CA GLU A 405 12.97 0.07 -4.97
C GLU A 405 12.37 1.42 -4.55
N GLY A 406 11.51 1.42 -3.55
CA GLY A 406 10.92 2.63 -2.98
C GLY A 406 11.94 3.50 -2.24
N THR A 407 11.63 4.77 -2.11
CA THR A 407 12.47 5.78 -1.44
C THR A 407 11.99 6.04 -0.01
N ASN A 408 12.93 6.16 0.92
CA ASN A 408 12.65 6.55 2.30
C ASN A 408 12.50 8.08 2.41
N PHE A 409 11.29 8.54 2.66
CA PHE A 409 10.96 9.97 2.85
C PHE A 409 10.74 10.37 4.31
N ALA A 410 11.19 9.57 5.28
CA ALA A 410 11.00 9.85 6.70
C ALA A 410 11.49 11.25 7.10
N ARG A 411 12.67 11.65 6.65
CA ARG A 411 13.26 12.97 6.95
C ARG A 411 12.39 14.10 6.38
N THR A 412 11.89 13.94 5.14
CA THR A 412 10.99 14.90 4.49
C THR A 412 9.68 15.05 5.28
N LEU A 413 9.09 13.93 5.75
CA LEU A 413 7.87 13.93 6.57
C LEU A 413 8.12 14.58 7.95
N GLN A 414 9.32 14.48 8.49
CA GLN A 414 9.76 15.15 9.72
C GLN A 414 10.08 16.64 9.53
N GLY A 415 9.96 17.17 8.31
CA GLY A 415 10.27 18.56 7.98
C GLY A 415 11.76 18.86 7.84
N ILE A 416 12.62 17.84 7.77
CA ILE A 416 14.05 17.98 7.57
C ILE A 416 14.31 18.25 6.09
N LYS A 417 14.92 19.39 5.79
CA LYS A 417 15.20 19.84 4.41
C LYS A 417 16.48 19.23 3.86
N GLY A 418 16.60 19.21 2.54
CA GLY A 418 17.83 18.85 1.81
C GLY A 418 17.78 17.49 1.14
N ASP A 419 16.76 16.70 1.35
CA ASP A 419 16.60 15.44 0.63
C ASP A 419 16.10 15.69 -0.80
N LYS A 420 16.58 14.86 -1.74
CA LYS A 420 16.14 14.91 -3.14
C LYS A 420 14.72 14.34 -3.22
N THR A 421 13.81 15.12 -3.79
CA THR A 421 12.42 14.69 -4.05
C THR A 421 12.28 14.24 -5.51
N PRO A 422 11.39 13.27 -5.81
CA PRO A 422 11.14 12.83 -7.16
C PRO A 422 10.46 13.92 -8.00
N THR A 423 10.77 13.95 -9.28
CA THR A 423 10.15 14.85 -10.27
C THR A 423 8.92 14.23 -10.93
N SER A 424 8.79 12.90 -10.80
CA SER A 424 7.66 12.14 -11.34
C SER A 424 7.38 10.86 -10.54
N GLN A 425 6.21 10.30 -10.79
CA GLN A 425 5.77 8.99 -10.31
C GLN A 425 5.58 8.07 -11.51
N PHE A 426 6.00 6.82 -11.39
CA PHE A 426 5.83 5.82 -12.44
C PHE A 426 4.39 5.27 -12.44
N TYR A 427 3.81 5.10 -13.62
CA TYR A 427 2.55 4.38 -13.84
C TYR A 427 2.78 3.15 -14.72
N THR A 428 2.23 2.03 -14.35
CA THR A 428 2.31 0.80 -15.12
C THR A 428 1.00 0.01 -15.11
N PHE A 429 0.74 -0.64 -16.24
CA PHE A 429 -0.24 -1.71 -16.38
C PHE A 429 0.36 -2.78 -17.30
N MET A 430 0.34 -4.02 -16.87
CA MET A 430 0.85 -5.17 -17.61
C MET A 430 -0.28 -6.18 -17.77
N PRO A 431 -0.63 -6.59 -19.00
CA PRO A 431 -1.55 -7.69 -19.20
C PRO A 431 -0.88 -9.03 -18.80
N TYR A 432 -1.67 -10.00 -18.40
CA TYR A 432 -1.17 -11.33 -18.02
C TYR A 432 -0.32 -11.96 -19.14
N GLY A 433 0.88 -12.43 -18.77
CA GLY A 433 1.82 -13.02 -19.72
C GLY A 433 2.38 -12.08 -20.79
N GLY A 434 2.03 -10.80 -20.75
CA GLY A 434 2.35 -9.83 -21.80
C GLY A 434 3.17 -8.63 -21.33
N GLN A 435 4.29 -8.83 -20.65
CA GLN A 435 5.14 -7.75 -20.13
C GLN A 435 5.61 -6.73 -21.20
N SER A 436 5.71 -7.16 -22.46
CA SER A 436 6.02 -6.29 -23.61
C SER A 436 4.86 -5.40 -24.05
N TYR A 437 3.68 -5.60 -23.52
CA TYR A 437 2.45 -4.86 -23.83
C TYR A 437 1.93 -4.09 -22.62
N GLY A 438 0.79 -3.45 -22.81
CA GLY A 438 0.13 -2.64 -21.79
C GLY A 438 0.66 -1.22 -21.74
N ARG A 439 0.46 -0.57 -20.63
CA ARG A 439 0.70 0.87 -20.46
C ARG A 439 1.89 1.13 -19.59
N ARG A 440 2.71 2.09 -19.98
CA ARG A 440 3.75 2.72 -19.15
C ARG A 440 3.58 4.22 -19.22
N GLY A 441 3.80 4.89 -18.11
CA GLY A 441 3.64 6.33 -18.05
C GLY A 441 4.32 6.96 -16.86
N VAL A 442 4.28 8.27 -16.84
CA VAL A 442 4.76 9.08 -15.72
C VAL A 442 3.76 10.16 -15.37
N ARG A 443 3.63 10.43 -14.09
CA ARG A 443 2.86 11.53 -13.54
C ARG A 443 3.80 12.48 -12.83
N THR A 444 3.86 13.72 -13.28
CA THR A 444 4.55 14.83 -12.61
C THR A 444 3.53 15.69 -11.86
N ASP A 445 3.97 16.76 -11.23
CA ASP A 445 3.09 17.81 -10.67
C ASP A 445 2.25 18.52 -11.74
N HIS A 446 2.73 18.52 -13.00
CA HIS A 446 2.10 19.24 -14.11
C HIS A 446 1.43 18.29 -15.12
N TYR A 447 2.09 17.23 -15.52
CA TYR A 447 1.63 16.37 -16.63
C TYR A 447 1.45 14.91 -16.23
N THR A 448 0.50 14.24 -16.89
CA THR A 448 0.41 12.79 -16.92
C THR A 448 0.61 12.30 -18.36
N LEU A 449 1.71 11.61 -18.61
CA LEU A 449 2.01 10.96 -19.89
C LEU A 449 1.79 9.45 -19.76
N VAL A 450 1.05 8.85 -20.69
CA VAL A 450 0.87 7.39 -20.80
C VAL A 450 1.01 6.95 -22.24
N ILE A 451 1.78 5.89 -22.45
CA ILE A 451 1.92 5.21 -23.74
C ILE A 451 1.37 3.81 -23.60
N ASP A 452 0.38 3.47 -24.42
CA ASP A 452 -0.30 2.16 -24.44
C ASP A 452 0.12 1.37 -25.68
N ARG A 453 0.61 0.15 -25.46
CA ARG A 453 0.94 -0.80 -26.50
C ARG A 453 -0.01 -1.99 -26.45
N LYS A 454 -0.82 -2.15 -27.50
CA LYS A 454 -1.73 -3.29 -27.69
C LYS A 454 -1.24 -4.16 -28.83
N ILE A 455 -1.52 -5.46 -28.74
CA ILE A 455 -1.17 -6.42 -29.81
C ILE A 455 -1.81 -6.00 -31.13
N GLY A 456 -0.98 -5.91 -32.20
CA GLY A 456 -1.45 -5.59 -33.56
C GLY A 456 -2.08 -4.22 -33.73
N LYS A 457 -1.85 -3.28 -32.78
CA LYS A 457 -2.32 -1.90 -32.88
C LYS A 457 -1.15 -0.92 -32.81
N PRO A 458 -1.28 0.27 -33.45
CA PRO A 458 -0.34 1.38 -33.23
C PRO A 458 -0.27 1.78 -31.76
N LEU A 459 0.88 2.34 -31.35
CA LEU A 459 1.01 2.94 -30.02
C LEU A 459 -0.01 4.08 -29.85
N THR A 460 -0.63 4.12 -28.68
CA THR A 460 -1.47 5.25 -28.30
C THR A 460 -0.72 6.08 -27.26
N VAL A 461 -0.57 7.38 -27.55
CA VAL A 461 0.07 8.33 -26.63
C VAL A 461 -1.00 9.26 -26.06
N THR A 462 -1.04 9.36 -24.75
CA THR A 462 -1.93 10.24 -24.01
C THR A 462 -1.10 11.18 -23.15
N LEU A 463 -1.37 12.47 -23.24
CA LEU A 463 -0.78 13.51 -22.41
C LEU A 463 -1.90 14.38 -21.84
N HIS A 464 -1.97 14.50 -20.54
CA HIS A 464 -2.85 15.41 -19.83
C HIS A 464 -2.05 16.50 -19.14
N ASP A 465 -2.56 17.74 -19.14
CA ASP A 465 -2.09 18.85 -18.33
C ASP A 465 -2.90 18.88 -17.03
N ASN A 466 -2.33 18.39 -15.93
CA ASN A 466 -3.04 18.24 -14.66
C ASN A 466 -3.37 19.59 -13.99
N GLN A 467 -2.72 20.69 -14.40
CA GLN A 467 -2.97 22.04 -13.87
C GLN A 467 -4.06 22.75 -14.65
N ALA A 468 -3.99 22.73 -15.98
CA ALA A 468 -5.00 23.34 -16.84
C ALA A 468 -6.27 22.49 -16.98
N ASP A 469 -6.16 21.19 -16.89
CA ASP A 469 -7.25 20.21 -16.97
C ASP A 469 -7.13 19.15 -15.85
N PRO A 470 -7.46 19.51 -14.59
CA PRO A 470 -7.34 18.62 -13.45
C PRO A 470 -8.29 17.40 -13.50
N TYR A 471 -9.20 17.37 -14.45
CA TYR A 471 -10.13 16.27 -14.71
C TYR A 471 -9.69 15.37 -15.85
N GLN A 472 -8.56 15.66 -16.51
CA GLN A 472 -7.96 14.85 -17.57
C GLN A 472 -8.93 14.54 -18.73
N MET A 473 -9.72 15.53 -19.11
CA MET A 473 -10.74 15.42 -20.16
C MET A 473 -10.13 15.50 -21.58
N LYS A 474 -8.94 16.10 -21.71
CA LYS A 474 -8.31 16.42 -22.98
C LYS A 474 -6.99 15.69 -23.13
N ASN A 475 -6.85 14.91 -24.18
CA ASN A 475 -5.54 14.42 -24.62
C ASN A 475 -4.89 15.47 -25.51
N ILE A 476 -3.77 16.05 -25.06
CA ILE A 476 -3.04 17.11 -25.77
C ILE A 476 -1.75 16.61 -26.44
N ALA A 477 -1.51 15.30 -26.49
CA ALA A 477 -0.26 14.71 -27.00
C ALA A 477 0.05 15.11 -28.44
N ALA A 478 -0.98 15.21 -29.33
CA ALA A 478 -0.78 15.54 -30.73
C ALA A 478 -0.21 16.96 -30.93
N ASP A 479 -0.63 17.91 -30.08
CA ASP A 479 -0.25 19.32 -30.20
C ASP A 479 1.01 19.66 -29.39
N HIS A 480 1.51 18.73 -28.54
CA HIS A 480 2.60 18.97 -27.61
C HIS A 480 3.71 17.91 -27.67
N GLN A 481 4.14 17.54 -28.89
CA GLN A 481 5.15 16.50 -29.14
C GLN A 481 6.46 16.73 -28.38
N ALA A 482 6.93 17.96 -28.29
CA ALA A 482 8.16 18.30 -27.55
C ALA A 482 8.06 18.00 -26.05
N ILE A 483 6.86 18.17 -25.45
CA ILE A 483 6.61 17.80 -24.04
C ILE A 483 6.61 16.27 -23.91
N VAL A 484 5.95 15.56 -24.83
CA VAL A 484 5.95 14.09 -24.86
C VAL A 484 7.37 13.56 -24.93
N GLU A 485 8.19 14.02 -25.88
CA GLU A 485 9.59 13.63 -26.03
C GLU A 485 10.40 13.90 -24.76
N LYS A 486 10.25 15.09 -24.18
CA LYS A 486 10.92 15.45 -22.93
C LYS A 486 10.57 14.50 -21.79
N LEU A 487 9.28 14.22 -21.57
CA LEU A 487 8.82 13.33 -20.50
C LEU A 487 9.26 11.88 -20.73
N VAL A 488 9.28 11.42 -21.98
CA VAL A 488 9.81 10.11 -22.33
C VAL A 488 11.29 10.01 -21.97
N GLN A 489 12.11 10.98 -22.40
CA GLN A 489 13.56 10.92 -22.23
C GLN A 489 14.01 11.18 -20.79
N GLN A 490 13.38 12.16 -20.12
CA GLN A 490 13.85 12.63 -18.82
C GLN A 490 13.18 11.92 -17.63
N GLU A 491 11.99 11.32 -17.85
CA GLU A 491 11.23 10.71 -16.77
C GLU A 491 10.93 9.21 -17.04
N LEU A 492 10.29 8.87 -18.17
CA LEU A 492 9.83 7.50 -18.40
C LEU A 492 10.98 6.50 -18.59
N LEU A 493 11.97 6.82 -19.41
CA LEU A 493 13.11 5.91 -19.64
C LEU A 493 13.92 5.69 -18.36
N PRO A 494 14.24 6.70 -17.53
CA PRO A 494 14.85 6.49 -16.23
C PRO A 494 14.03 5.58 -15.29
N TRP A 495 12.70 5.72 -15.27
CA TRP A 495 11.85 4.82 -14.48
C TRP A 495 11.87 3.38 -14.97
N LEU A 496 11.86 3.16 -16.28
CA LEU A 496 11.97 1.81 -16.87
C LEU A 496 13.32 1.16 -16.55
N GLU A 497 14.40 1.95 -16.53
CA GLU A 497 15.71 1.47 -16.12
C GLU A 497 15.75 1.15 -14.62
N HIS A 498 15.27 2.04 -13.77
CA HIS A 498 15.21 1.86 -12.32
C HIS A 498 14.44 0.58 -11.92
N THR A 499 13.29 0.35 -12.52
CA THR A 499 12.44 -0.81 -12.23
C THR A 499 12.87 -2.08 -12.97
N GLY A 500 13.89 -2.00 -13.84
CA GLY A 500 14.35 -3.10 -14.68
C GLY A 500 13.33 -3.53 -15.75
N ASP A 501 12.29 -2.71 -16.01
CA ASP A 501 11.26 -3.01 -17.02
C ASP A 501 11.84 -2.88 -18.45
N PRO A 502 11.89 -3.96 -19.25
CA PRO A 502 12.48 -3.94 -20.59
C PRO A 502 11.60 -3.25 -21.62
N TRP A 503 10.38 -2.86 -21.26
CA TRP A 503 9.46 -2.19 -22.17
C TRP A 503 10.09 -0.88 -22.70
N ARG A 504 9.95 -0.61 -24.02
CA ARG A 504 10.44 0.64 -24.62
C ARG A 504 9.36 1.22 -25.55
N PRO A 505 9.18 2.53 -25.62
CA PRO A 505 8.11 3.17 -26.40
C PRO A 505 8.23 2.97 -27.92
N THR A 506 9.42 2.64 -28.43
CA THR A 506 9.73 2.55 -29.87
C THR A 506 9.90 1.13 -30.39
N GLU A 507 10.07 0.13 -29.52
CA GLU A 507 10.39 -1.24 -29.93
C GLU A 507 9.16 -2.14 -29.94
N VAL A 508 8.92 -2.85 -31.05
CA VAL A 508 8.01 -3.99 -31.12
C VAL A 508 8.87 -5.26 -30.98
N PRO A 509 8.70 -6.05 -29.91
CA PRO A 509 9.49 -7.27 -29.74
C PRO A 509 9.25 -8.25 -30.89
N ALA A 510 10.34 -8.80 -31.43
CA ALA A 510 10.30 -9.75 -32.53
C ALA A 510 9.59 -11.07 -32.19
N ASN A 511 9.53 -11.44 -30.91
CA ASN A 511 8.87 -12.65 -30.38
C ASN A 511 7.97 -12.31 -29.21
N SER A 512 6.79 -11.79 -29.48
CA SER A 512 5.81 -11.53 -28.42
C SER A 512 4.96 -12.77 -28.17
N ALA A 513 5.09 -13.35 -26.98
CA ALA A 513 4.11 -14.29 -26.46
C ALA A 513 2.70 -13.65 -26.45
N LYS A 514 1.66 -14.45 -26.64
CA LYS A 514 0.27 -13.96 -26.60
C LYS A 514 0.02 -13.30 -25.24
N ALA A 515 -0.26 -11.99 -25.25
CA ALA A 515 -0.76 -11.31 -24.06
C ALA A 515 -2.28 -11.54 -23.96
N TYR A 516 -2.75 -11.83 -22.76
CA TYR A 516 -4.17 -11.99 -22.44
C TYR A 516 -4.62 -10.75 -21.65
N THR A 517 -5.64 -10.07 -22.16
CA THR A 517 -6.27 -8.90 -21.50
C THR A 517 -7.46 -9.34 -20.66
#